data_d1ef865dc7cbbcb68b85c452b4f4c67c
#
_entry.id   d1ef865dc7cbbcb68b85c452b4f4c67c
#
_cell.length_a   1.000
_cell.length_b   1.000
_cell.length_c   1.000
_cell.angle_alpha   90.00
_cell.angle_beta   90.00
_cell.angle_gamma   90.00
#
_symmetry.space_group_name_H-M   'P 1'
#
loop_
_entity.id
_entity.type
_entity.pdbx_description
1 polymer ?
#
loop_
_entity_poly.entity_id
_entity_poly.type
_entity_poly.pdbx_seq_one_letter_code
_entity_poly.pdbx_strand_id
1 'polypeptide(L)'
;DAQESRGLGDVYKRQDKKQLPLEQKEKAVHGERIFPLKKYLTTLQERYPIVTPHWHEEAEFTLITSGVCTYQVDLESFQAMPGDFVFIPPLALHSIAILPAGHMHSETYVFHLDFLGASSADICAMRYLMPLAKQQLIPPFHIVKEHPVYPDALALFYEISSCYSAAQPGYELMLKSLLLKLLTLLLPYCSKSSEQPQLQSEHTQKIKGVLEYIGLHYTENISIESLASSCYFSEYHFMRFFKKYVGMSCLDYIKSLRLQKAADLLEQQELSITDAAMTAGFSSLSYFYREFKKRYGTTPRQFIHSLPERQHTNRTSTPGSPFSPL
;
A
#
# COMPACT_ATOMS: atom_id res chain seq x y z
N ASP A 1 25.23 48.98 31.38
CA ASP A 1 24.93 47.82 32.17
C ASP A 1 24.33 46.72 31.30
N ALA A 2 25.21 45.81 30.99
CA ALA A 2 24.89 44.57 30.31
C ALA A 2 24.64 43.50 31.38
N GLN A 3 23.45 42.98 31.46
CA GLN A 3 23.14 41.64 31.97
C GLN A 3 21.63 41.44 31.98
N GLU A 4 21.22 40.46 31.19
CA GLU A 4 20.07 39.60 31.31
C GLU A 4 19.43 39.33 29.93
N SER A 5 20.12 38.53 29.16
CA SER A 5 19.51 37.79 28.03
C SER A 5 20.22 36.43 27.92
N ARG A 6 20.06 35.63 28.97
CA ARG A 6 20.44 34.23 28.94
C ARG A 6 19.26 33.42 29.46
N GLY A 7 18.61 32.62 28.62
CA GLY A 7 17.73 31.61 29.13
C GLY A 7 16.52 31.20 28.28
N LEU A 8 16.64 31.13 26.96
CA LEU A 8 15.57 30.51 26.13
C LEU A 8 16.12 29.63 24.98
N GLY A 9 17.38 29.24 25.06
CA GLY A 9 18.09 28.48 24.01
C GLY A 9 18.32 27.01 24.27
N ASP A 10 17.90 26.44 25.40
CA ASP A 10 18.43 25.11 25.82
C ASP A 10 17.38 24.04 26.16
N VAL A 11 16.15 24.13 25.66
CA VAL A 11 15.12 23.06 25.87
C VAL A 11 14.86 22.22 24.61
N TYR A 12 15.58 22.43 23.52
CA TYR A 12 15.55 21.54 22.35
C TYR A 12 16.73 20.57 22.34
N LYS A 13 17.01 19.90 23.46
CA LYS A 13 17.89 18.73 23.46
C LYS A 13 17.10 17.49 23.09
N ARG A 14 17.34 17.03 21.86
CA ARG A 14 17.37 15.64 21.38
C ARG A 14 16.52 14.66 22.17
N GLN A 15 15.25 14.57 21.84
CA GLN A 15 14.58 13.29 21.90
C GLN A 15 14.94 12.56 20.59
N ASP A 16 15.71 11.49 20.69
CA ASP A 16 15.85 10.50 19.62
C ASP A 16 14.44 9.98 19.28
N LYS A 17 13.84 10.60 18.28
CA LYS A 17 12.61 10.09 17.67
C LYS A 17 13.01 8.79 16.99
N LYS A 18 12.80 7.66 17.67
CA LYS A 18 12.53 6.41 16.98
C LYS A 18 11.36 6.68 16.05
N GLN A 19 11.65 6.95 14.78
CA GLN A 19 10.65 7.09 13.75
C GLN A 19 9.93 5.75 13.65
N LEU A 20 8.73 5.68 14.22
CA LEU A 20 7.77 4.62 13.90
C LEU A 20 7.47 4.70 12.40
N PRO A 21 7.32 3.57 11.70
CA PRO A 21 7.13 3.55 10.26
C PRO A 21 5.89 4.33 9.84
N LEU A 22 6.03 5.18 8.84
CA LEU A 22 4.96 5.83 8.09
C LEU A 22 4.18 4.75 7.32
N GLU A 23 3.04 4.33 7.83
CA GLU A 23 2.36 3.09 7.40
C GLU A 23 1.45 3.24 6.19
N GLN A 24 1.23 4.45 5.71
CA GLN A 24 0.40 4.70 4.54
C GLN A 24 1.21 4.93 3.27
N LYS A 25 2.39 5.56 3.37
CA LYS A 25 3.42 5.36 2.36
C LYS A 25 4.05 4.01 2.68
N GLU A 26 3.78 3.01 1.86
CA GLU A 26 4.34 1.69 2.08
C GLU A 26 5.87 1.78 2.10
N LYS A 27 6.47 1.29 3.19
CA LYS A 27 7.93 1.23 3.36
C LYS A 27 8.51 -0.11 2.94
N ALA A 28 7.65 -1.02 2.47
CA ALA A 28 8.14 -2.29 1.93
C ALA A 28 9.07 -1.98 0.76
N VAL A 29 10.27 -2.50 0.82
CA VAL A 29 11.19 -2.49 -0.30
C VAL A 29 10.75 -3.62 -1.22
N HIS A 30 10.18 -3.27 -2.36
CA HIS A 30 9.70 -4.23 -3.36
C HIS A 30 10.86 -4.69 -4.23
N GLY A 31 11.41 -5.87 -3.91
CA GLY A 31 12.61 -6.40 -4.56
C GLY A 31 13.90 -5.93 -3.89
N GLU A 32 15.00 -6.04 -4.61
CA GLU A 32 16.31 -5.59 -4.17
C GLU A 32 16.62 -4.21 -4.75
N ARG A 33 17.54 -3.46 -4.13
CA ARG A 33 17.92 -2.13 -4.58
C ARG A 33 18.36 -2.08 -6.06
N ILE A 34 19.03 -3.13 -6.52
CA ILE A 34 19.52 -3.24 -7.90
C ILE A 34 18.54 -3.97 -8.82
N PHE A 35 17.54 -4.66 -8.26
CA PHE A 35 16.48 -5.36 -8.96
C PHE A 35 15.14 -5.07 -8.26
N PRO A 36 14.59 -3.85 -8.41
CA PRO A 36 13.38 -3.39 -7.73
C PRO A 36 12.12 -3.90 -8.47
N LEU A 37 11.98 -5.22 -8.50
CA LEU A 37 10.82 -5.94 -8.99
C LEU A 37 10.53 -7.11 -8.06
N LYS A 38 9.27 -7.29 -7.68
CA LYS A 38 8.83 -8.40 -6.84
C LYS A 38 7.46 -8.90 -7.24
N LYS A 39 7.30 -10.22 -7.20
CA LYS A 39 6.03 -10.91 -7.38
C LYS A 39 5.36 -11.11 -6.03
N TYR A 40 4.05 -10.82 -5.96
CA TYR A 40 3.20 -11.07 -4.82
C TYR A 40 2.03 -11.98 -5.21
N LEU A 41 1.68 -12.88 -4.31
CA LEU A 41 0.44 -13.65 -4.34
C LEU A 41 -0.42 -13.14 -3.19
N THR A 42 -1.45 -12.38 -3.51
CA THR A 42 -2.33 -11.79 -2.50
C THR A 42 -3.57 -12.65 -2.33
N THR A 43 -3.89 -12.93 -1.08
CA THR A 43 -5.13 -13.64 -0.70
C THR A 43 -5.90 -12.77 0.28
N LEU A 44 -7.10 -12.35 -0.13
CA LEU A 44 -8.07 -11.73 0.76
C LEU A 44 -9.17 -12.75 1.07
N GLN A 45 -9.55 -12.80 2.33
CA GLN A 45 -10.60 -13.69 2.86
C GLN A 45 -11.22 -13.04 4.10
N GLU A 46 -12.23 -13.64 4.68
CA GLU A 46 -12.95 -13.08 5.82
C GLU A 46 -12.03 -12.61 6.96
N ARG A 47 -10.92 -13.31 7.17
CA ARG A 47 -9.92 -12.95 8.18
C ARG A 47 -9.13 -11.67 7.83
N TYR A 48 -8.84 -11.48 6.54
CA TYR A 48 -8.10 -10.30 6.01
C TYR A 48 -8.85 -9.73 4.81
N PRO A 49 -9.98 -9.04 5.07
CA PRO A 49 -10.89 -8.65 3.98
C PRO A 49 -10.48 -7.40 3.22
N ILE A 50 -9.44 -6.71 3.65
CA ILE A 50 -9.06 -5.39 3.15
C ILE A 50 -7.54 -5.25 3.10
N VAL A 51 -7.03 -4.74 1.97
CA VAL A 51 -5.77 -3.99 1.90
C VAL A 51 -6.13 -2.53 2.13
N THR A 52 -5.64 -1.97 3.22
CA THR A 52 -5.96 -0.58 3.62
C THR A 52 -5.41 0.43 2.62
N PRO A 53 -6.02 1.62 2.49
CA PRO A 53 -5.53 2.67 1.61
C PRO A 53 -4.06 3.02 1.88
N HIS A 54 -3.23 2.89 0.85
CA HIS A 54 -1.79 3.15 0.86
C HIS A 54 -1.31 3.60 -0.52
N TRP A 55 -0.06 4.01 -0.63
CA TRP A 55 0.62 4.34 -1.88
C TRP A 55 2.12 4.07 -1.76
N HIS A 56 2.77 3.85 -2.87
CA HIS A 56 4.21 3.63 -3.00
C HIS A 56 4.74 4.21 -4.32
N GLU A 57 6.06 4.17 -4.53
CA GLU A 57 6.72 4.74 -5.71
C GLU A 57 6.79 3.78 -6.90
N GLU A 58 6.38 2.53 -6.69
CA GLU A 58 6.34 1.48 -7.69
C GLU A 58 5.02 1.48 -8.47
N ALA A 59 5.05 0.87 -9.65
CA ALA A 59 3.87 0.47 -10.39
C ALA A 59 3.49 -0.97 -10.04
N GLU A 60 2.20 -1.30 -10.14
CA GLU A 60 1.70 -2.67 -9.99
C GLU A 60 0.99 -3.14 -11.26
N PHE A 61 1.22 -4.38 -11.63
CA PHE A 61 0.47 -5.08 -12.67
C PHE A 61 -0.08 -6.38 -12.09
N THR A 62 -1.38 -6.42 -11.90
CA THR A 62 -2.10 -7.45 -11.15
C THR A 62 -3.08 -8.20 -12.04
N LEU A 63 -3.07 -9.54 -11.97
CA LEU A 63 -4.11 -10.41 -12.50
C LEU A 63 -4.97 -10.94 -11.34
N ILE A 64 -6.28 -10.75 -11.41
CA ILE A 64 -7.22 -11.41 -10.50
C ILE A 64 -7.39 -12.86 -10.94
N THR A 65 -6.99 -13.81 -10.10
CA THR A 65 -7.01 -15.23 -10.44
C THR A 65 -8.28 -15.94 -9.96
N SER A 66 -8.87 -15.48 -8.85
CA SER A 66 -10.16 -16.00 -8.36
C SER A 66 -10.84 -15.01 -7.41
N GLY A 67 -12.16 -15.18 -7.23
CA GLY A 67 -12.98 -14.36 -6.35
C GLY A 67 -13.27 -12.97 -6.94
N VAL A 68 -13.92 -12.10 -6.14
CA VAL A 68 -14.31 -10.76 -6.54
C VAL A 68 -13.90 -9.78 -5.47
N CYS A 69 -13.33 -8.65 -5.88
CA CYS A 69 -12.94 -7.58 -4.98
C CYS A 69 -13.33 -6.21 -5.54
N THR A 70 -13.37 -5.22 -4.68
CA THR A 70 -13.51 -3.82 -5.05
C THR A 70 -12.15 -3.14 -4.90
N TYR A 71 -11.66 -2.55 -5.97
CA TYR A 71 -10.54 -1.62 -5.95
C TYR A 71 -11.07 -0.19 -5.79
N GLN A 72 -10.36 0.57 -4.99
CA GLN A 72 -10.40 2.03 -5.01
C GLN A 72 -9.02 2.50 -5.46
N VAL A 73 -8.94 3.22 -6.56
CA VAL A 73 -7.68 3.82 -7.07
C VAL A 73 -7.93 5.30 -7.26
N ASP A 74 -7.28 6.14 -6.46
CA ASP A 74 -7.56 7.57 -6.38
C ASP A 74 -9.08 7.85 -6.28
N LEU A 75 -9.70 8.42 -7.34
CA LEU A 75 -11.11 8.76 -7.37
C LEU A 75 -12.00 7.69 -8.03
N GLU A 76 -11.40 6.64 -8.56
CA GLU A 76 -12.13 5.59 -9.27
C GLU A 76 -12.34 4.38 -8.36
N SER A 77 -13.55 3.82 -8.42
CA SER A 77 -13.91 2.59 -7.74
C SER A 77 -14.53 1.63 -8.72
N PHE A 78 -14.04 0.39 -8.74
CA PHE A 78 -14.54 -0.65 -9.63
C PHE A 78 -14.47 -2.03 -8.97
N GLN A 79 -15.31 -2.94 -9.45
CA GLN A 79 -15.21 -4.36 -9.09
C GLN A 79 -14.28 -5.06 -10.08
N ALA A 80 -13.31 -5.80 -9.55
CA ALA A 80 -12.43 -6.64 -10.34
C ALA A 80 -12.81 -8.12 -10.15
N MET A 81 -12.90 -8.84 -11.26
CA MET A 81 -13.34 -10.23 -11.36
C MET A 81 -12.20 -11.13 -11.88
N PRO A 82 -12.35 -12.48 -11.78
CA PRO A 82 -11.34 -13.40 -12.29
C PRO A 82 -11.07 -13.20 -13.77
N GLY A 83 -9.80 -12.99 -14.09
CA GLY A 83 -9.30 -12.68 -15.42
C GLY A 83 -9.08 -11.19 -15.67
N ASP A 84 -9.61 -10.29 -14.86
CA ASP A 84 -9.35 -8.86 -15.01
C ASP A 84 -7.92 -8.52 -14.61
N PHE A 85 -7.35 -7.53 -15.31
CA PHE A 85 -6.11 -6.90 -14.91
C PHE A 85 -6.37 -5.57 -14.21
N VAL A 86 -5.53 -5.29 -13.22
CA VAL A 86 -5.45 -3.98 -12.56
C VAL A 86 -4.05 -3.44 -12.72
N PHE A 87 -3.93 -2.20 -13.20
CA PHE A 87 -2.67 -1.48 -13.26
C PHE A 87 -2.72 -0.29 -12.30
N ILE A 88 -1.83 -0.28 -11.32
CA ILE A 88 -1.67 0.83 -10.38
C ILE A 88 -0.42 1.61 -10.79
N PRO A 89 -0.55 2.87 -11.22
CA PRO A 89 0.62 3.69 -11.50
C PRO A 89 1.32 4.13 -10.20
N PRO A 90 2.60 4.49 -10.28
CA PRO A 90 3.34 5.02 -9.15
C PRO A 90 2.58 6.13 -8.43
N LEU A 91 2.67 6.17 -7.11
CA LEU A 91 2.08 7.19 -6.25
C LEU A 91 0.53 7.23 -6.21
N ALA A 92 -0.19 6.36 -6.92
CA ALA A 92 -1.64 6.29 -6.82
C ALA A 92 -2.07 5.77 -5.45
N LEU A 93 -3.00 6.47 -4.80
CA LEU A 93 -3.62 6.00 -3.55
C LEU A 93 -4.58 4.86 -3.90
N HIS A 94 -4.34 3.68 -3.34
CA HIS A 94 -5.18 2.53 -3.67
C HIS A 94 -5.49 1.65 -2.47
N SER A 95 -6.59 0.92 -2.57
CA SER A 95 -7.05 -0.05 -1.59
C SER A 95 -7.86 -1.15 -2.25
N ILE A 96 -7.94 -2.30 -1.58
CA ILE A 96 -8.68 -3.47 -2.06
C ILE A 96 -9.59 -3.95 -0.93
N ALA A 97 -10.84 -4.28 -1.23
CA ALA A 97 -11.77 -4.86 -0.27
C ALA A 97 -12.57 -5.99 -0.90
N ILE A 98 -12.89 -7.03 -0.13
CA ILE A 98 -13.84 -8.06 -0.51
C ILE A 98 -15.17 -7.85 0.21
N LEU A 99 -16.24 -8.39 -0.35
CA LEU A 99 -17.54 -8.45 0.31
C LEU A 99 -17.50 -9.44 1.51
N PRO A 100 -18.39 -9.30 2.50
CA PRO A 100 -18.52 -10.27 3.58
C PRO A 100 -18.67 -11.71 3.04
N ALA A 101 -17.98 -12.67 3.65
CA ALA A 101 -17.88 -14.06 3.22
C ALA A 101 -17.29 -14.26 1.80
N GLY A 102 -16.73 -13.20 1.18
CA GLY A 102 -16.04 -13.29 -0.09
C GLY A 102 -14.59 -13.78 0.06
N HIS A 103 -13.96 -13.97 -1.08
CA HIS A 103 -12.52 -14.22 -1.17
C HIS A 103 -11.98 -13.60 -2.45
N MET A 104 -10.68 -13.39 -2.50
CA MET A 104 -9.98 -12.97 -3.72
C MET A 104 -8.54 -13.50 -3.67
N HIS A 105 -8.09 -14.00 -4.81
CA HIS A 105 -6.68 -14.28 -5.05
C HIS A 105 -6.20 -13.49 -6.25
N SER A 106 -5.00 -12.96 -6.16
CA SER A 106 -4.35 -12.26 -7.27
C SER A 106 -2.86 -12.54 -7.33
N GLU A 107 -2.31 -12.37 -8.52
CA GLU A 107 -0.87 -12.37 -8.78
C GLU A 107 -0.47 -10.97 -9.26
N THR A 108 0.47 -10.34 -8.55
CA THR A 108 0.89 -8.96 -8.77
C THR A 108 2.39 -8.88 -8.99
N TYR A 109 2.80 -8.13 -10.00
CA TYR A 109 4.19 -7.68 -10.20
C TYR A 109 4.29 -6.22 -9.79
N VAL A 110 5.07 -5.96 -8.74
CA VAL A 110 5.37 -4.61 -8.24
C VAL A 110 6.77 -4.25 -8.71
N PHE A 111 6.92 -3.12 -9.41
CA PHE A 111 8.20 -2.73 -10.00
C PHE A 111 8.39 -1.21 -10.02
N HIS A 112 9.61 -0.78 -9.72
CA HIS A 112 9.98 0.63 -9.79
C HIS A 112 10.32 1.03 -11.22
N LEU A 113 9.86 2.20 -11.68
CA LEU A 113 10.11 2.64 -13.07
C LEU A 113 11.58 2.97 -13.36
N ASP A 114 12.40 3.21 -12.35
CA ASP A 114 13.85 3.36 -12.52
C ASP A 114 14.52 2.06 -13.00
N PHE A 115 13.95 0.90 -12.66
CA PHE A 115 14.38 -0.37 -13.24
C PHE A 115 14.24 -0.37 -14.77
N LEU A 116 13.23 0.33 -15.28
CA LEU A 116 12.97 0.46 -16.72
C LEU A 116 13.78 1.60 -17.36
N GLY A 117 14.41 2.46 -16.56
CA GLY A 117 15.22 3.58 -17.00
C GLY A 117 14.55 4.95 -16.85
N ALA A 118 13.59 5.12 -15.96
CA ALA A 118 12.89 6.41 -15.76
C ALA A 118 13.84 7.54 -15.34
N SER A 119 14.93 7.22 -14.66
CA SER A 119 15.96 8.19 -14.24
C SER A 119 17.05 8.43 -15.30
N SER A 120 17.00 7.78 -16.46
CA SER A 120 17.95 8.00 -17.55
C SER A 120 17.65 9.30 -18.31
N ALA A 121 18.66 9.88 -18.96
CA ALA A 121 18.54 11.13 -19.73
C ALA A 121 18.29 10.84 -21.23
N ASP A 122 17.41 9.88 -21.53
CA ASP A 122 17.05 9.52 -22.90
C ASP A 122 15.62 9.90 -23.26
N ILE A 123 15.27 9.73 -24.54
CA ILE A 123 13.95 10.10 -25.06
C ILE A 123 12.81 9.27 -24.45
N CYS A 124 13.06 7.98 -24.10
CA CYS A 124 12.06 7.10 -23.53
C CYS A 124 11.71 7.52 -22.09
N ALA A 125 12.76 7.84 -21.31
CA ALA A 125 12.58 8.39 -19.96
C ALA A 125 11.78 9.70 -20.01
N MET A 126 12.20 10.65 -20.83
CA MET A 126 11.62 11.99 -20.87
C MET A 126 10.18 12.01 -21.40
N ARG A 127 9.86 11.23 -22.42
CA ARG A 127 8.53 11.26 -23.06
C ARG A 127 7.51 10.34 -22.41
N TYR A 128 7.95 9.25 -21.77
CA TYR A 128 7.03 8.19 -21.33
C TYR A 128 7.21 7.83 -19.87
N LEU A 129 8.41 7.41 -19.43
CA LEU A 129 8.56 6.84 -18.10
C LEU A 129 8.46 7.90 -16.99
N MET A 130 9.06 9.07 -17.15
CA MET A 130 8.91 10.17 -16.19
C MET A 130 7.48 10.73 -16.11
N PRO A 131 6.76 10.94 -17.23
CA PRO A 131 5.35 11.29 -17.19
C PRO A 131 4.46 10.24 -16.52
N LEU A 132 4.72 8.94 -16.72
CA LEU A 132 4.03 7.87 -16.00
C LEU A 132 4.36 7.92 -14.50
N ALA A 133 5.64 8.04 -14.12
CA ALA A 133 6.08 8.12 -12.74
C ALA A 133 5.51 9.35 -11.99
N LYS A 134 5.22 10.43 -12.71
CA LYS A 134 4.65 11.67 -12.17
C LYS A 134 3.12 11.78 -12.34
N GLN A 135 2.47 10.71 -12.75
CA GLN A 135 1.01 10.70 -13.02
C GLN A 135 0.54 11.77 -14.02
N GLN A 136 1.38 12.18 -14.94
CA GLN A 136 1.03 13.05 -16.08
C GLN A 136 0.42 12.25 -17.24
N LEU A 137 0.81 10.98 -17.36
CA LEU A 137 0.18 9.94 -18.18
C LEU A 137 -0.39 8.89 -17.22
N ILE A 138 -1.69 8.63 -17.35
CA ILE A 138 -2.41 7.70 -16.47
C ILE A 138 -2.91 6.55 -17.31
N PRO A 139 -2.35 5.34 -17.18
CA PRO A 139 -2.85 4.14 -17.82
C PRO A 139 -4.23 3.75 -17.29
N PRO A 140 -5.00 2.94 -18.04
CA PRO A 140 -6.27 2.41 -17.55
C PRO A 140 -6.01 1.56 -16.29
N PHE A 141 -6.71 1.87 -15.19
CA PHE A 141 -6.57 1.13 -13.95
C PHE A 141 -7.18 -0.27 -14.02
N HIS A 142 -8.26 -0.42 -14.79
CA HIS A 142 -9.02 -1.66 -14.92
C HIS A 142 -9.06 -2.11 -16.39
N ILE A 143 -8.52 -3.28 -16.66
CA ILE A 143 -8.44 -3.86 -18.00
C ILE A 143 -9.26 -5.15 -17.99
N VAL A 144 -10.48 -5.04 -18.47
CA VAL A 144 -11.45 -6.14 -18.60
C VAL A 144 -11.23 -6.91 -19.90
N LYS A 145 -11.85 -8.09 -20.03
CA LYS A 145 -11.70 -8.96 -21.23
C LYS A 145 -12.07 -8.30 -22.53
N GLU A 146 -12.99 -7.34 -22.49
CA GLU A 146 -13.47 -6.58 -23.66
C GLU A 146 -12.51 -5.44 -24.05
N HIS A 147 -11.53 -5.12 -23.22
CA HIS A 147 -10.60 -4.04 -23.52
C HIS A 147 -9.65 -4.47 -24.67
N PRO A 148 -9.41 -3.61 -25.69
CA PRO A 148 -8.62 -3.97 -26.87
C PRO A 148 -7.21 -4.49 -26.56
N VAL A 149 -6.59 -4.02 -25.47
CA VAL A 149 -5.25 -4.44 -25.05
C VAL A 149 -5.24 -5.79 -24.34
N TYR A 150 -6.41 -6.32 -23.96
CA TYR A 150 -6.50 -7.49 -23.07
C TYR A 150 -5.77 -8.74 -23.59
N PRO A 151 -5.94 -9.17 -24.87
CA PRO A 151 -5.25 -10.37 -25.36
C PRO A 151 -3.72 -10.27 -25.26
N ASP A 152 -3.18 -9.10 -25.61
CA ASP A 152 -1.73 -8.86 -25.55
C ASP A 152 -1.24 -8.75 -24.10
N ALA A 153 -2.01 -8.11 -23.22
CA ALA A 153 -1.72 -8.02 -21.79
C ALA A 153 -1.72 -9.41 -21.13
N LEU A 154 -2.66 -10.29 -21.51
CA LEU A 154 -2.75 -11.66 -20.99
C LEU A 154 -1.55 -12.51 -21.42
N ALA A 155 -1.21 -12.49 -22.72
CA ALA A 155 -0.04 -13.20 -23.25
C ALA A 155 1.24 -12.72 -22.53
N LEU A 156 1.38 -11.41 -22.40
CA LEU A 156 2.55 -10.80 -21.78
C LEU A 156 2.64 -11.10 -20.28
N PHE A 157 1.52 -11.15 -19.57
CA PHE A 157 1.50 -11.54 -18.15
C PHE A 157 2.05 -12.95 -17.94
N TYR A 158 1.64 -13.90 -18.78
CA TYR A 158 2.16 -15.26 -18.71
C TYR A 158 3.64 -15.35 -19.11
N GLU A 159 4.11 -14.56 -20.08
CA GLU A 159 5.52 -14.45 -20.42
C GLU A 159 6.34 -13.93 -19.23
N ILE A 160 5.86 -12.87 -18.55
CA ILE A 160 6.47 -12.32 -17.33
C ILE A 160 6.50 -13.38 -16.22
N SER A 161 5.39 -14.08 -15.97
CA SER A 161 5.27 -15.09 -14.93
C SER A 161 6.21 -16.27 -15.17
N SER A 162 6.28 -16.75 -16.39
CA SER A 162 7.20 -17.83 -16.82
C SER A 162 8.66 -17.40 -16.66
N CYS A 163 9.02 -16.21 -17.17
CA CYS A 163 10.37 -15.66 -17.09
C CYS A 163 10.84 -15.47 -15.64
N TYR A 164 9.98 -14.87 -14.80
CA TYR A 164 10.26 -14.65 -13.38
C TYR A 164 10.48 -15.95 -12.61
N SER A 165 9.65 -16.98 -12.91
CA SER A 165 9.71 -18.28 -12.22
C SER A 165 10.89 -19.13 -12.68
N ALA A 166 11.25 -19.07 -13.94
CA ALA A 166 12.37 -19.85 -14.51
C ALA A 166 13.74 -19.30 -14.09
N ALA A 167 13.85 -17.99 -13.89
CA ALA A 167 15.06 -17.28 -13.46
C ALA A 167 16.35 -17.71 -14.21
N GLN A 168 16.24 -17.96 -15.54
CA GLN A 168 17.38 -18.34 -16.36
C GLN A 168 18.37 -17.17 -16.51
N PRO A 169 19.66 -17.41 -16.81
CA PRO A 169 20.61 -16.32 -17.01
C PRO A 169 20.11 -15.25 -17.97
N GLY A 170 20.08 -13.99 -17.52
CA GLY A 170 19.55 -12.84 -18.26
C GLY A 170 18.04 -12.61 -18.11
N TYR A 171 17.36 -13.31 -17.19
CA TYR A 171 15.94 -13.12 -16.95
C TYR A 171 15.59 -11.68 -16.51
N GLU A 172 16.49 -10.98 -15.84
CA GLU A 172 16.31 -9.57 -15.45
C GLU A 172 16.20 -8.66 -16.69
N LEU A 173 17.03 -8.90 -17.72
CA LEU A 173 16.95 -8.17 -18.98
C LEU A 173 15.65 -8.49 -19.71
N MET A 174 15.25 -9.76 -19.72
CA MET A 174 14.00 -10.19 -20.32
C MET A 174 12.81 -9.55 -19.62
N LEU A 175 12.74 -9.60 -18.29
CA LEU A 175 11.68 -8.96 -17.51
C LEU A 175 11.60 -7.45 -17.75
N LYS A 176 12.75 -6.77 -17.80
CA LYS A 176 12.80 -5.35 -18.16
C LYS A 176 12.19 -5.10 -19.54
N SER A 177 12.53 -5.91 -20.55
CA SER A 177 11.98 -5.77 -21.89
C SER A 177 10.47 -6.04 -21.96
N LEU A 178 9.99 -7.05 -21.24
CA LEU A 178 8.56 -7.40 -21.15
C LEU A 178 7.75 -6.29 -20.46
N LEU A 179 8.27 -5.70 -19.38
CA LEU A 179 7.63 -4.59 -18.69
C LEU A 179 7.61 -3.30 -19.56
N LEU A 180 8.68 -3.03 -20.33
CA LEU A 180 8.68 -1.94 -21.31
C LEU A 180 7.66 -2.18 -22.43
N LYS A 181 7.52 -3.43 -22.90
CA LYS A 181 6.48 -3.83 -23.85
C LYS A 181 5.07 -3.62 -23.25
N LEU A 182 4.85 -3.99 -21.98
CA LEU A 182 3.59 -3.74 -21.28
C LEU A 182 3.24 -2.25 -21.28
N LEU A 183 4.16 -1.39 -20.86
CA LEU A 183 3.92 0.04 -20.86
C LEU A 183 3.63 0.57 -22.27
N THR A 184 4.36 0.07 -23.30
CA THR A 184 4.12 0.45 -24.69
C THR A 184 2.70 0.08 -25.16
N LEU A 185 2.19 -1.08 -24.77
CA LEU A 185 0.83 -1.52 -25.08
C LEU A 185 -0.23 -0.67 -24.40
N LEU A 186 0.07 -0.14 -23.20
CA LEU A 186 -0.86 0.71 -22.44
C LEU A 186 -0.86 2.18 -22.91
N LEU A 187 0.25 2.68 -23.51
CA LEU A 187 0.38 4.08 -23.91
C LEU A 187 -0.78 4.63 -24.75
N PRO A 188 -1.33 3.91 -25.77
CA PRO A 188 -2.45 4.41 -26.57
C PRO A 188 -3.73 4.67 -25.77
N TYR A 189 -3.85 4.04 -24.61
CA TYR A 189 -5.02 4.11 -23.74
C TYR A 189 -4.81 5.01 -22.52
N CYS A 190 -3.60 5.61 -22.39
CA CYS A 190 -3.33 6.55 -21.32
C CYS A 190 -4.14 7.82 -21.48
N SER A 191 -4.79 8.24 -20.41
CA SER A 191 -5.33 9.59 -20.30
C SER A 191 -4.22 10.55 -19.89
N LYS A 192 -4.31 11.80 -20.37
CA LYS A 192 -3.53 12.89 -19.78
C LYS A 192 -4.25 13.34 -18.52
N SER A 193 -3.50 13.62 -17.48
CA SER A 193 -4.06 14.26 -16.28
C SER A 193 -4.89 15.47 -16.71
N SER A 194 -6.15 15.53 -16.24
CA SER A 194 -7.18 16.49 -16.68
C SER A 194 -6.72 17.95 -16.63
N GLU A 195 -7.47 18.87 -17.26
CA GLU A 195 -7.18 20.30 -17.40
C GLU A 195 -6.91 21.09 -16.09
N GLN A 196 -7.00 20.44 -14.91
CA GLN A 196 -6.59 20.98 -13.61
C GLN A 196 -5.64 20.03 -12.87
N PRO A 197 -4.45 19.71 -13.42
CA PRO A 197 -3.50 18.81 -12.78
C PRO A 197 -3.08 19.30 -11.38
N GLN A 198 -3.03 20.63 -11.18
CA GLN A 198 -2.65 21.26 -9.91
C GLN A 198 -3.67 20.99 -8.79
N LEU A 199 -4.98 21.14 -9.03
CA LEU A 199 -6.02 20.92 -8.01
C LEU A 199 -6.13 19.44 -7.61
N GLN A 200 -6.03 18.54 -8.57
CA GLN A 200 -6.07 17.11 -8.28
C GLN A 200 -4.79 16.67 -7.54
N SER A 201 -3.64 17.19 -7.94
CA SER A 201 -2.36 16.98 -7.23
C SER A 201 -2.41 17.53 -5.80
N GLU A 202 -2.96 18.73 -5.59
CA GLU A 202 -3.12 19.32 -4.24
C GLU A 202 -4.07 18.49 -3.36
N HIS A 203 -5.19 18.03 -3.90
CA HIS A 203 -6.12 17.18 -3.17
C HIS A 203 -5.49 15.83 -2.80
N THR A 204 -4.76 15.21 -3.74
CA THR A 204 -4.04 13.97 -3.47
C THR A 204 -2.95 14.17 -2.42
N GLN A 205 -2.23 15.30 -2.45
CA GLN A 205 -1.25 15.63 -1.41
C GLN A 205 -1.90 15.86 -0.05
N LYS A 206 -3.04 16.57 0.00
CA LYS A 206 -3.79 16.79 1.24
C LYS A 206 -4.25 15.47 1.85
N ILE A 207 -4.84 14.58 1.06
CA ILE A 207 -5.31 13.29 1.58
C ILE A 207 -4.15 12.42 2.05
N LYS A 208 -3.03 12.38 1.34
CA LYS A 208 -1.81 11.68 1.77
C LYS A 208 -1.28 12.24 3.08
N GLY A 209 -1.18 13.55 3.22
CA GLY A 209 -0.76 14.19 4.48
C GLY A 209 -1.69 13.86 5.65
N VAL A 210 -3.00 13.81 5.41
CA VAL A 210 -3.98 13.39 6.44
C VAL A 210 -3.79 11.92 6.81
N LEU A 211 -3.62 11.04 5.84
CA LEU A 211 -3.38 9.61 6.09
C LEU A 211 -2.07 9.39 6.84
N GLU A 212 -1.00 10.10 6.47
CA GLU A 212 0.28 10.08 7.20
C GLU A 212 0.13 10.53 8.65
N TYR A 213 -0.58 11.64 8.86
CA TYR A 213 -0.86 12.12 10.21
C TYR A 213 -1.63 11.08 11.03
N ILE A 214 -2.70 10.51 10.47
CA ILE A 214 -3.47 9.45 11.13
C ILE A 214 -2.57 8.25 11.47
N GLY A 215 -1.71 7.82 10.54
CA GLY A 215 -0.80 6.70 10.76
C GLY A 215 0.23 6.93 11.87
N LEU A 216 0.66 8.17 12.08
CA LEU A 216 1.57 8.53 13.16
C LEU A 216 0.86 8.66 14.51
N HIS A 217 -0.43 9.06 14.50
CA HIS A 217 -1.18 9.44 15.70
C HIS A 217 -2.39 8.56 15.97
N TYR A 218 -2.55 7.40 15.28
CA TYR A 218 -3.74 6.56 15.39
C TYR A 218 -4.04 6.08 16.81
N THR A 219 -3.05 6.01 17.70
CA THR A 219 -3.23 5.64 19.11
C THR A 219 -3.82 6.77 19.95
N GLU A 220 -3.77 8.00 19.46
CA GLU A 220 -4.22 9.21 20.16
C GLU A 220 -5.67 9.53 19.83
N ASN A 221 -6.23 10.51 20.56
CA ASN A 221 -7.56 11.03 20.23
C ASN A 221 -7.47 12.05 19.08
N ILE A 222 -7.73 11.59 17.85
CA ILE A 222 -7.67 12.43 16.66
C ILE A 222 -8.99 13.20 16.51
N SER A 223 -8.91 14.52 16.47
CA SER A 223 -10.04 15.41 16.20
C SER A 223 -10.30 15.57 14.71
N ILE A 224 -11.54 15.39 14.25
CA ILE A 224 -11.95 15.66 12.87
C ILE A 224 -11.78 17.14 12.53
N GLU A 225 -12.08 18.04 13.48
CA GLU A 225 -11.88 19.48 13.34
C GLU A 225 -10.41 19.81 13.02
N SER A 226 -9.46 19.19 13.74
CA SER A 226 -8.03 19.39 13.53
C SER A 226 -7.59 18.92 12.13
N LEU A 227 -8.05 17.74 11.69
CA LEU A 227 -7.77 17.23 10.33
C LEU A 227 -8.38 18.11 9.24
N ALA A 228 -9.61 18.59 9.44
CA ALA A 228 -10.28 19.48 8.51
C ALA A 228 -9.53 20.83 8.37
N SER A 229 -9.11 21.39 9.52
CA SER A 229 -8.34 22.63 9.58
C SER A 229 -6.99 22.51 8.85
N SER A 230 -6.30 21.39 8.99
CA SER A 230 -5.02 21.14 8.28
C SER A 230 -5.17 21.12 6.75
N CYS A 231 -6.37 20.81 6.26
CA CYS A 231 -6.73 20.83 4.84
C CYS A 231 -7.34 22.17 4.38
N TYR A 232 -7.57 23.11 5.28
CA TYR A 232 -8.34 24.34 5.05
C TYR A 232 -9.81 24.05 4.62
N PHE A 233 -10.42 23.03 5.22
CA PHE A 233 -11.79 22.62 4.98
C PHE A 233 -12.66 22.79 6.23
N SER A 234 -13.98 22.98 6.03
CA SER A 234 -14.94 22.73 7.11
C SER A 234 -15.02 21.22 7.37
N GLU A 235 -15.40 20.81 8.59
CA GLU A 235 -15.56 19.39 8.94
C GLU A 235 -16.47 18.64 7.95
N TYR A 236 -17.59 19.25 7.56
CA TYR A 236 -18.52 18.67 6.59
C TYR A 236 -17.85 18.43 5.22
N HIS A 237 -17.11 19.42 4.73
CA HIS A 237 -16.37 19.29 3.46
C HIS A 237 -15.27 18.24 3.58
N PHE A 238 -14.50 18.26 4.68
CA PHE A 238 -13.46 17.28 4.95
C PHE A 238 -14.01 15.84 4.98
N MET A 239 -15.11 15.58 5.67
CA MET A 239 -15.70 14.25 5.73
C MET A 239 -16.11 13.71 4.35
N ARG A 240 -16.67 14.57 3.49
CA ARG A 240 -17.00 14.20 2.11
C ARG A 240 -15.76 14.00 1.26
N PHE A 241 -14.79 14.89 1.39
CA PHE A 241 -13.50 14.81 0.74
C PHE A 241 -12.79 13.50 1.10
N PHE A 242 -12.62 13.22 2.39
CA PHE A 242 -11.98 12.00 2.87
C PHE A 242 -12.68 10.75 2.31
N LYS A 243 -14.02 10.67 2.44
CA LYS A 243 -14.78 9.53 1.94
C LYS A 243 -14.64 9.36 0.41
N LYS A 244 -14.55 10.46 -0.33
CA LYS A 244 -14.38 10.41 -1.80
C LYS A 244 -13.05 9.78 -2.21
N TYR A 245 -11.96 10.09 -1.51
CA TYR A 245 -10.62 9.61 -1.86
C TYR A 245 -10.28 8.25 -1.21
N VAL A 246 -10.79 7.99 -0.01
CA VAL A 246 -10.44 6.81 0.79
C VAL A 246 -11.50 5.70 0.68
N GLY A 247 -12.68 6.02 0.14
CA GLY A 247 -13.79 5.08 0.00
C GLY A 247 -14.61 4.86 1.28
N MET A 248 -14.11 5.31 2.44
CA MET A 248 -14.78 5.15 3.74
C MET A 248 -14.72 6.42 4.58
N SER A 249 -15.48 6.49 5.69
CA SER A 249 -15.40 7.63 6.59
C SER A 249 -14.06 7.68 7.32
N CYS A 250 -13.62 8.89 7.72
CA CYS A 250 -12.37 9.07 8.45
C CYS A 250 -12.35 8.30 9.78
N LEU A 251 -13.47 8.28 10.51
CA LEU A 251 -13.59 7.52 11.75
C LEU A 251 -13.52 6.02 11.53
N ASP A 252 -14.14 5.51 10.46
CA ASP A 252 -14.05 4.09 10.11
C ASP A 252 -12.63 3.71 9.67
N TYR A 253 -11.93 4.61 8.99
CA TYR A 253 -10.54 4.41 8.62
C TYR A 253 -9.64 4.30 9.86
N ILE A 254 -9.71 5.26 10.80
CA ILE A 254 -8.94 5.24 12.05
C ILE A 254 -9.24 3.95 12.84
N LYS A 255 -10.52 3.58 12.96
CA LYS A 255 -10.94 2.34 13.61
C LYS A 255 -10.36 1.11 12.90
N SER A 256 -10.41 1.09 11.58
CA SER A 256 -9.89 0.01 10.74
C SER A 256 -8.38 -0.18 10.93
N LEU A 257 -7.64 0.92 10.95
CA LEU A 257 -6.20 0.93 11.20
C LEU A 257 -5.87 0.40 12.60
N ARG A 258 -6.57 0.86 13.63
CA ARG A 258 -6.40 0.34 15.02
C ARG A 258 -6.67 -1.16 15.12
N LEU A 259 -7.73 -1.64 14.46
CA LEU A 259 -8.07 -3.07 14.46
C LEU A 259 -6.98 -3.90 13.77
N GLN A 260 -6.45 -3.41 12.66
CA GLN A 260 -5.34 -4.06 11.97
C GLN A 260 -4.10 -4.12 12.86
N LYS A 261 -3.73 -3.01 13.50
CA LYS A 261 -2.59 -2.97 14.41
C LYS A 261 -2.75 -3.90 15.61
N ALA A 262 -3.94 -3.97 16.17
CA ALA A 262 -4.23 -4.93 17.23
C ALA A 262 -4.08 -6.38 16.73
N ALA A 263 -4.53 -6.70 15.52
CA ALA A 263 -4.38 -8.02 14.93
C ALA A 263 -2.89 -8.37 14.71
N ASP A 264 -2.10 -7.42 14.14
CA ASP A 264 -0.65 -7.59 13.94
C ASP A 264 0.07 -7.88 15.29
N LEU A 265 -0.28 -7.14 16.36
CA LEU A 265 0.27 -7.37 17.70
C LEU A 265 -0.14 -8.73 18.28
N LEU A 266 -1.38 -9.16 18.06
CA LEU A 266 -1.87 -10.47 18.50
C LEU A 266 -1.20 -11.62 17.74
N GLU A 267 -0.86 -11.44 16.46
CA GLU A 267 -0.11 -12.43 15.67
C GLU A 267 1.32 -12.63 16.17
N GLN A 268 1.94 -11.58 16.71
CA GLN A 268 3.26 -11.67 17.32
C GLN A 268 3.23 -12.49 18.61
N GLN A 269 2.06 -12.68 19.23
CA GLN A 269 1.86 -13.46 20.45
C GLN A 269 2.71 -13.00 21.66
N GLU A 270 3.18 -11.76 21.65
CA GLU A 270 4.01 -11.18 22.70
C GLU A 270 3.19 -10.40 23.73
N LEU A 271 1.97 -10.00 23.37
CA LEU A 271 1.10 -9.17 24.19
C LEU A 271 -0.20 -9.90 24.54
N SER A 272 -0.75 -9.56 25.72
CA SER A 272 -2.11 -9.97 26.05
C SER A 272 -3.13 -9.26 25.15
N ILE A 273 -4.34 -9.83 25.02
CA ILE A 273 -5.42 -9.19 24.23
C ILE A 273 -5.72 -7.77 24.73
N THR A 274 -5.65 -7.57 26.03
CA THR A 274 -5.87 -6.25 26.65
C THR A 274 -4.77 -5.28 26.24
N ASP A 275 -3.50 -5.69 26.36
CA ASP A 275 -2.35 -4.85 26.04
C ASP A 275 -2.31 -4.53 24.54
N ALA A 276 -2.55 -5.51 23.67
CA ALA A 276 -2.64 -5.31 22.22
C ALA A 276 -3.73 -4.29 21.85
N ALA A 277 -4.92 -4.39 22.47
CA ALA A 277 -6.01 -3.43 22.25
C ALA A 277 -5.63 -2.02 22.72
N MET A 278 -5.06 -1.89 23.92
CA MET A 278 -4.66 -0.58 24.49
C MET A 278 -3.52 0.02 23.66
N THR A 279 -2.50 -0.76 23.29
CA THR A 279 -1.38 -0.32 22.44
C THR A 279 -1.87 0.13 21.07
N ALA A 280 -2.91 -0.52 20.53
CA ALA A 280 -3.54 -0.11 19.27
C ALA A 280 -4.46 1.12 19.40
N GLY A 281 -4.58 1.74 20.59
CA GLY A 281 -5.33 2.98 20.79
C GLY A 281 -6.82 2.79 21.12
N PHE A 282 -7.25 1.60 21.54
CA PHE A 282 -8.60 1.38 22.06
C PHE A 282 -8.67 1.72 23.55
N SER A 283 -9.57 2.62 23.93
CA SER A 283 -9.83 2.98 25.32
C SER A 283 -10.87 2.07 26.00
N SER A 284 -11.60 1.25 25.25
CA SER A 284 -12.63 0.34 25.75
C SER A 284 -12.48 -1.05 25.16
N LEU A 285 -12.20 -2.03 26.02
CA LEU A 285 -12.10 -3.43 25.64
C LEU A 285 -13.41 -3.99 25.07
N SER A 286 -14.55 -3.64 25.64
CA SER A 286 -15.86 -4.09 25.14
C SER A 286 -16.13 -3.58 23.73
N TYR A 287 -15.76 -2.32 23.46
CA TYR A 287 -15.83 -1.75 22.11
C TYR A 287 -14.88 -2.45 21.16
N PHE A 288 -13.62 -2.69 21.58
CA PHE A 288 -12.64 -3.43 20.81
C PHE A 288 -13.13 -4.82 20.42
N TYR A 289 -13.59 -5.63 21.39
CA TYR A 289 -14.08 -6.99 21.11
C TYR A 289 -15.22 -7.02 20.10
N ARG A 290 -16.18 -6.08 20.22
CA ARG A 290 -17.30 -5.96 19.29
C ARG A 290 -16.82 -5.63 17.86
N GLU A 291 -15.98 -4.59 17.72
CA GLU A 291 -15.49 -4.15 16.41
C GLU A 291 -14.52 -5.16 15.79
N PHE A 292 -13.70 -5.83 16.61
CA PHE A 292 -12.81 -6.89 16.16
C PHE A 292 -13.59 -8.08 15.59
N LYS A 293 -14.60 -8.56 16.34
CA LYS A 293 -15.47 -9.65 15.87
C LYS A 293 -16.23 -9.25 14.60
N LYS A 294 -16.69 -8.00 14.50
CA LYS A 294 -17.37 -7.49 13.30
C LYS A 294 -16.44 -7.51 12.08
N ARG A 295 -15.16 -7.19 12.25
CA ARG A 295 -14.18 -7.11 11.16
C ARG A 295 -13.63 -8.47 10.75
N TYR A 296 -13.28 -9.32 11.71
CA TYR A 296 -12.56 -10.57 11.48
C TYR A 296 -13.45 -11.83 11.61
N GLY A 297 -14.77 -11.67 11.83
CA GLY A 297 -15.71 -12.80 11.99
C GLY A 297 -15.55 -13.56 13.32
N THR A 298 -14.41 -13.43 14.00
CA THR A 298 -14.02 -14.17 15.20
C THR A 298 -13.66 -13.24 16.36
N THR A 299 -13.75 -13.74 17.59
CA THR A 299 -13.24 -13.00 18.75
C THR A 299 -11.71 -12.95 18.74
N PRO A 300 -11.06 -11.96 19.39
CA PRO A 300 -9.60 -11.90 19.51
C PRO A 300 -8.99 -13.19 20.06
N ARG A 301 -9.65 -13.84 21.01
CA ARG A 301 -9.19 -15.13 21.57
C ARG A 301 -9.24 -16.25 20.55
N GLN A 302 -10.33 -16.38 19.79
CA GLN A 302 -10.44 -17.36 18.71
C GLN A 302 -9.44 -17.08 17.59
N PHE A 303 -9.21 -15.80 17.27
CA PHE A 303 -8.22 -15.36 16.30
C PHE A 303 -6.81 -15.85 16.66
N ILE A 304 -6.36 -15.68 17.90
CA ILE A 304 -5.05 -16.19 18.38
C ILE A 304 -4.99 -17.72 18.29
N HIS A 305 -6.04 -18.43 18.72
CA HIS A 305 -6.06 -19.89 18.66
C HIS A 305 -6.05 -20.48 17.25
N SER A 306 -6.44 -19.71 16.24
CA SER A 306 -6.40 -20.11 14.83
C SER A 306 -5.08 -19.79 14.14
N LEU A 307 -4.10 -19.16 14.84
CA LEU A 307 -2.76 -18.97 14.35
C LEU A 307 -2.00 -20.31 14.33
N PRO A 308 -1.16 -20.56 13.32
CA PRO A 308 -0.26 -21.71 13.36
C PRO A 308 0.66 -21.60 14.58
N GLU A 309 0.86 -22.71 15.29
CA GLU A 309 1.83 -22.73 16.38
C GLU A 309 3.22 -22.30 15.87
N ARG A 310 3.81 -21.31 16.51
CA ARG A 310 5.23 -20.97 16.24
C ARG A 310 6.07 -22.19 16.62
N GLN A 311 6.63 -22.86 15.63
CA GLN A 311 7.74 -23.76 15.89
C GLN A 311 8.83 -22.92 16.57
N HIS A 312 9.05 -23.15 17.85
CA HIS A 312 10.23 -22.65 18.57
C HIS A 312 11.46 -23.24 17.88
N THR A 313 12.00 -22.55 16.90
CA THR A 313 13.36 -22.80 16.44
C THR A 313 14.26 -22.43 17.62
N ASN A 314 14.62 -23.45 18.39
CA ASN A 314 15.75 -23.39 19.31
C ASN A 314 16.93 -22.82 18.54
N ARG A 315 17.32 -21.60 18.90
CA ARG A 315 18.63 -21.07 18.54
C ARG A 315 19.69 -21.90 19.28
N THR A 316 20.09 -23.01 18.68
CA THR A 316 21.38 -23.60 18.96
C THR A 316 22.36 -23.10 17.92
N SER A 317 23.24 -22.24 18.37
CA SER A 317 24.60 -21.91 17.89
C SER A 317 25.11 -22.63 16.65
N THR A 318 25.45 -21.84 15.63
CA THR A 318 26.66 -21.81 14.75
C THR A 318 27.67 -22.96 14.90
N PRO A 319 28.55 -23.26 13.92
CA PRO A 319 29.11 -22.41 12.86
C PRO A 319 29.34 -23.12 11.52
N GLY A 320 29.70 -22.38 10.49
CA GLY A 320 30.34 -22.96 9.31
C GLY A 320 30.10 -22.19 8.01
N SER A 321 30.78 -21.07 7.83
CA SER A 321 31.13 -20.57 6.48
C SER A 321 31.92 -21.63 5.73
N PRO A 322 31.68 -21.79 4.42
CA PRO A 322 32.80 -21.84 3.53
C PRO A 322 32.61 -20.94 2.30
N PHE A 323 33.22 -19.77 2.35
CA PHE A 323 33.76 -19.19 1.12
C PHE A 323 35.10 -19.87 0.84
N SER A 324 35.23 -20.39 -0.38
CA SER A 324 36.48 -20.57 -1.06
C SER A 324 36.30 -20.24 -2.53
N PRO A 325 37.22 -19.46 -3.12
CA PRO A 325 37.10 -18.91 -4.46
C PRO A 325 37.68 -19.87 -5.50
N LEU A 326 37.05 -19.91 -6.66
CA LEU A 326 37.75 -20.07 -7.98
C LEU A 326 36.94 -19.30 -9.02
#